data_4fed81eef52a5dc8beb0e50efbab2c09
#
_entry.id   4fed81eef52a5dc8beb0e50efbab2c09
#
_cell.length_a   1.000
_cell.length_b   1.000
_cell.length_c   1.000
_cell.angle_alpha   90.00
_cell.angle_beta   90.00
_cell.angle_gamma   90.00
#
_symmetry.space_group_name_H-M   'P 1'
#
loop_
_entity.id
_entity.type
_entity.pdbx_description
1 polymer ?
#
loop_
_entity_poly.entity_id
_entity_poly.type
_entity_poly.pdbx_seq_one_letter_code
_entity_poly.pdbx_strand_id
1 'polypeptide(L)'
;MVSLVATVAYLGLEARAVEVQCQVAPGMPGFHLVGLPDKAVGESRQRVNAALTSMGLALPPKRITINLSPADLPKEGSHYDLPIALSLLSAMGVVDAEQLADFVAVGELALDGRVIPSPGVLLAALHASETEKGLICPAAQGSEASWVSGGSNGVPVLAAPDLVSLLNHLKGTQVLRPPEPGRADPVPRGPDLRQVKGQETAKRALEIAAAGSHNLLMAGPPGAGKSLLASCLPGILPELTAAEALEVSIVASVAGTLEDGRISRARPYRAPHHSASIAALTGGGLKVRPGEISMAHLGVLFLDELPEFQRAVLDSLRQPLETGEVTVARANAHVTFPARVQNQMHVCKILTHLSYGIFYDHYHRKNGDLLWTILDQRAVQRLFLRTSENAGT
;
A
#
# COMPACT_ATOMS: atom_id res chain seq x y z
N MET A 1 -25.48 28.33 -6.06
CA MET A 1 -24.87 27.43 -7.05
C MET A 1 -24.13 26.35 -6.28
N VAL A 2 -24.22 25.10 -6.67
CA VAL A 2 -23.46 23.99 -6.05
C VAL A 2 -22.31 23.67 -6.98
N SER A 3 -21.08 23.66 -6.46
CA SER A 3 -19.89 23.24 -7.18
C SER A 3 -19.60 21.78 -6.87
N LEU A 4 -19.13 21.03 -7.88
CA LEU A 4 -18.84 19.59 -7.82
C LEU A 4 -17.37 19.34 -8.19
N VAL A 5 -16.68 18.52 -7.42
CA VAL A 5 -15.34 18.01 -7.74
C VAL A 5 -15.30 16.52 -7.47
N ALA A 6 -14.84 15.75 -8.45
CA ALA A 6 -14.68 14.31 -8.29
C ALA A 6 -13.41 13.98 -7.50
N THR A 7 -13.50 12.98 -6.63
CA THR A 7 -12.39 12.38 -5.90
C THR A 7 -12.68 10.90 -5.66
N VAL A 8 -11.86 10.22 -4.89
CA VAL A 8 -12.02 8.80 -4.57
C VAL A 8 -11.96 8.53 -3.07
N ALA A 9 -12.62 7.47 -2.64
CA ALA A 9 -12.39 6.82 -1.35
C ALA A 9 -11.71 5.47 -1.59
N TYR A 10 -10.76 5.11 -0.75
CA TYR A 10 -10.03 3.86 -0.87
C TYR A 10 -10.65 2.79 0.03
N LEU A 11 -11.03 1.66 -0.57
CA LEU A 11 -11.47 0.45 0.12
C LEU A 11 -10.52 -0.70 -0.26
N GLY A 12 -9.44 -0.86 0.51
CA GLY A 12 -8.36 -1.78 0.14
C GLY A 12 -7.65 -1.32 -1.12
N LEU A 13 -7.69 -2.12 -2.17
CA LEU A 13 -7.15 -1.78 -3.49
C LEU A 13 -8.24 -1.31 -4.49
N GLU A 14 -9.43 -0.96 -4.01
CA GLU A 14 -10.48 -0.38 -4.83
C GLU A 14 -10.58 1.13 -4.58
N ALA A 15 -10.65 1.90 -5.65
CA ALA A 15 -11.03 3.30 -5.61
C ALA A 15 -12.52 3.42 -5.90
N ARG A 16 -13.27 4.01 -4.97
CA ARG A 16 -14.70 4.26 -5.12
C ARG A 16 -14.91 5.75 -5.37
N ALA A 17 -15.72 6.08 -6.38
CA ALA A 17 -16.04 7.45 -6.71
C ALA A 17 -16.68 8.19 -5.52
N VAL A 18 -16.18 9.38 -5.25
CA VAL A 18 -16.74 10.32 -4.28
C VAL A 18 -16.87 11.68 -4.95
N GLU A 19 -18.02 12.34 -4.73
CA GLU A 19 -18.24 13.71 -5.16
C GLU A 19 -18.14 14.65 -3.97
N VAL A 20 -17.30 15.67 -4.07
CA VAL A 20 -17.22 16.79 -3.16
C VAL A 20 -18.13 17.90 -3.66
N GLN A 21 -19.22 18.12 -2.96
CA GLN A 21 -20.23 19.12 -3.31
C GLN A 21 -20.10 20.31 -2.37
N CYS A 22 -19.87 21.51 -2.89
CA CYS A 22 -19.76 22.72 -2.10
C CYS A 22 -20.91 23.70 -2.38
N GLN A 23 -21.54 24.18 -1.33
CA GLN A 23 -22.55 25.23 -1.38
C GLN A 23 -22.16 26.41 -0.48
N VAL A 24 -22.15 27.60 -1.03
CA VAL A 24 -22.01 28.88 -0.28
C VAL A 24 -23.37 29.57 -0.27
N ALA A 25 -23.99 29.67 0.90
CA ALA A 25 -25.33 30.23 1.07
C ALA A 25 -25.32 31.40 2.08
N PRO A 26 -26.29 32.38 1.99
CA PRO A 26 -26.50 33.36 3.04
C PRO A 26 -26.79 32.68 4.37
N GLY A 27 -26.32 33.27 5.48
CA GLY A 27 -26.54 32.74 6.82
C GLY A 27 -25.38 33.05 7.76
N MET A 28 -25.48 32.51 8.98
CA MET A 28 -24.40 32.64 9.97
C MET A 28 -23.10 32.03 9.41
N PRO A 29 -21.99 32.77 9.46
CA PRO A 29 -20.70 32.27 8.96
C PRO A 29 -20.33 30.95 9.64
N GLY A 30 -20.03 29.94 8.84
CA GLY A 30 -19.67 28.62 9.35
C GLY A 30 -19.21 27.70 8.21
N PHE A 31 -18.36 26.74 8.55
CA PHE A 31 -17.86 25.71 7.65
C PHE A 31 -18.33 24.35 8.16
N HIS A 32 -19.21 23.71 7.43
CA HIS A 32 -19.83 22.43 7.79
C HIS A 32 -19.41 21.37 6.79
N LEU A 33 -18.91 20.24 7.32
CA LEU A 33 -18.53 19.08 6.55
C LEU A 33 -19.44 17.91 6.90
N VAL A 34 -20.09 17.29 5.89
CA VAL A 34 -21.02 16.17 6.04
C VAL A 34 -20.67 15.02 5.10
N GLY A 35 -21.15 13.81 5.34
CA GLY A 35 -20.91 12.62 4.50
C GLY A 35 -19.93 11.61 5.13
N LEU A 36 -20.04 11.33 6.42
CA LEU A 36 -19.22 10.39 7.19
C LEU A 36 -17.71 10.64 7.11
N PRO A 37 -17.24 11.88 7.34
CA PRO A 37 -15.80 12.16 7.38
C PRO A 37 -15.17 11.53 8.63
N ASP A 38 -13.95 10.96 8.48
CA ASP A 38 -13.12 10.61 9.63
C ASP A 38 -12.54 11.86 10.31
N LYS A 39 -11.73 11.67 11.36
CA LYS A 39 -11.09 12.78 12.06
C LYS A 39 -10.15 13.59 11.14
N ALA A 40 -9.40 12.90 10.27
CA ALA A 40 -8.45 13.56 9.37
C ALA A 40 -9.15 14.42 8.32
N VAL A 41 -10.28 13.93 7.78
CA VAL A 41 -11.15 14.70 6.88
C VAL A 41 -11.84 15.84 7.63
N GLY A 42 -12.25 15.64 8.89
CA GLY A 42 -12.79 16.72 9.73
C GLY A 42 -11.81 17.88 9.95
N GLU A 43 -10.50 17.59 10.02
CA GLU A 43 -9.43 18.59 10.15
C GLU A 43 -9.13 19.33 8.84
N SER A 44 -9.58 18.84 7.67
CA SER A 44 -9.42 19.50 6.36
C SER A 44 -9.89 20.96 6.37
N ARG A 45 -10.96 21.26 7.14
CA ARG A 45 -11.43 22.63 7.32
C ARG A 45 -10.31 23.58 7.74
N GLN A 46 -9.47 23.17 8.68
CA GLN A 46 -8.39 24.03 9.20
C GLN A 46 -7.28 24.19 8.17
N ARG A 47 -6.88 23.09 7.51
CA ARG A 47 -5.83 23.12 6.49
C ARG A 47 -6.25 23.92 5.26
N VAL A 48 -7.45 23.69 4.75
CA VAL A 48 -8.00 24.44 3.60
C VAL A 48 -8.11 25.94 3.93
N ASN A 49 -8.65 26.30 5.11
CA ASN A 49 -8.75 27.70 5.51
C ASN A 49 -7.38 28.39 5.59
N ALA A 50 -6.40 27.74 6.22
CA ALA A 50 -5.03 28.26 6.32
C ALA A 50 -4.37 28.41 4.94
N ALA A 51 -4.49 27.39 4.07
CA ALA A 51 -3.96 27.41 2.72
C ALA A 51 -4.56 28.55 1.89
N LEU A 52 -5.87 28.76 1.93
CA LEU A 52 -6.51 29.86 1.21
C LEU A 52 -6.10 31.24 1.77
N THR A 53 -6.01 31.37 3.09
CA THR A 53 -5.57 32.61 3.75
C THR A 53 -4.13 32.94 3.39
N SER A 54 -3.23 31.96 3.31
CA SER A 54 -1.83 32.17 2.89
C SER A 54 -1.68 32.68 1.47
N MET A 55 -2.67 32.39 0.61
CA MET A 55 -2.76 32.90 -0.77
C MET A 55 -3.45 34.27 -0.88
N GLY A 56 -3.83 34.87 0.24
CA GLY A 56 -4.58 36.14 0.26
C GLY A 56 -6.08 35.98 -0.05
N LEU A 57 -6.61 34.76 -0.06
CA LEU A 57 -8.03 34.47 -0.25
C LEU A 57 -8.71 34.26 1.10
N ALA A 58 -9.60 35.19 1.48
CA ALA A 58 -10.41 35.03 2.67
C ALA A 58 -11.67 34.20 2.38
N LEU A 59 -12.04 33.34 3.32
CA LEU A 59 -13.34 32.64 3.24
C LEU A 59 -14.49 33.67 3.29
N PRO A 60 -15.52 33.49 2.44
CA PRO A 60 -16.67 34.38 2.48
C PRO A 60 -17.37 34.30 3.85
N PRO A 61 -17.85 35.44 4.41
CA PRO A 61 -18.60 35.47 5.68
C PRO A 61 -20.03 34.94 5.47
N LYS A 62 -20.15 33.71 5.01
CA LYS A 62 -21.38 33.03 4.67
C LYS A 62 -21.35 31.60 5.23
N ARG A 63 -22.46 30.89 5.15
CA ARG A 63 -22.55 29.49 5.50
C ARG A 63 -21.97 28.67 4.33
N ILE A 64 -20.87 27.96 4.59
CA ILE A 64 -20.22 27.02 3.68
C ILE A 64 -20.61 25.61 4.11
N THR A 65 -21.19 24.83 3.20
CA THR A 65 -21.50 23.42 3.44
C THR A 65 -20.79 22.58 2.39
N ILE A 66 -19.96 21.64 2.83
CA ILE A 66 -19.27 20.64 2.01
C ILE A 66 -19.93 19.29 2.28
N ASN A 67 -20.45 18.66 1.25
CA ASN A 67 -20.99 17.31 1.30
C ASN A 67 -20.12 16.34 0.53
N LEU A 68 -19.74 15.23 1.16
CA LEU A 68 -18.99 14.12 0.56
C LEU A 68 -19.94 12.98 0.21
N SER A 69 -20.35 12.88 -1.04
CA SER A 69 -21.31 11.89 -1.54
C SER A 69 -20.59 10.68 -2.16
N PRO A 70 -21.08 9.43 -1.98
CA PRO A 70 -22.27 9.04 -1.23
C PRO A 70 -22.06 9.00 0.30
N ALA A 71 -23.15 9.15 1.09
CA ALA A 71 -23.05 9.25 2.54
C ALA A 71 -22.80 7.93 3.28
N ASP A 72 -23.03 6.79 2.63
CA ASP A 72 -22.84 5.43 3.17
C ASP A 72 -21.39 4.95 3.11
N LEU A 73 -20.55 5.61 2.32
CA LEU A 73 -19.15 5.27 2.16
C LEU A 73 -18.29 6.02 3.18
N PRO A 74 -17.47 5.35 4.01
CA PRO A 74 -16.51 6.01 4.91
C PRO A 74 -15.47 6.80 4.12
N LYS A 75 -15.19 8.05 4.54
CA LYS A 75 -14.13 8.89 3.96
C LYS A 75 -13.00 9.02 4.96
N GLU A 76 -11.89 8.35 4.65
CA GLU A 76 -10.71 8.30 5.50
C GLU A 76 -9.50 8.91 4.77
N GLY A 77 -8.71 9.70 5.50
CA GLY A 77 -7.46 10.24 5.01
C GLY A 77 -7.49 11.72 4.63
N SER A 78 -6.29 12.28 4.45
CA SER A 78 -6.10 13.72 4.20
C SER A 78 -6.15 14.12 2.72
N HIS A 79 -6.24 13.15 1.81
CA HIS A 79 -6.26 13.42 0.35
C HIS A 79 -7.51 14.18 -0.12
N TYR A 80 -8.51 14.35 0.75
CA TYR A 80 -9.70 15.15 0.48
C TYR A 80 -9.48 16.65 0.56
N ASP A 81 -8.35 17.12 1.12
CA ASP A 81 -8.09 18.56 1.28
C ASP A 81 -8.11 19.30 -0.06
N LEU A 82 -7.43 18.75 -1.07
CA LEU A 82 -7.35 19.37 -2.39
C LEU A 82 -8.72 19.41 -3.08
N PRO A 83 -9.51 18.35 -3.21
CA PRO A 83 -10.84 18.44 -3.81
C PRO A 83 -11.81 19.31 -3.03
N ILE A 84 -11.71 19.38 -1.69
CA ILE A 84 -12.48 20.30 -0.85
C ILE A 84 -12.10 21.77 -1.19
N ALA A 85 -10.80 22.07 -1.27
CA ALA A 85 -10.34 23.42 -1.64
C ALA A 85 -10.79 23.82 -3.04
N LEU A 86 -10.67 22.92 -4.02
CA LEU A 86 -11.09 23.17 -5.39
C LEU A 86 -12.60 23.39 -5.52
N SER A 87 -13.42 22.58 -4.82
CA SER A 87 -14.87 22.75 -4.82
C SER A 87 -15.29 24.10 -4.20
N LEU A 88 -14.60 24.53 -3.13
CA LEU A 88 -14.83 25.82 -2.50
C LEU A 88 -14.41 26.99 -3.40
N LEU A 89 -13.22 26.90 -4.02
CA LEU A 89 -12.73 27.92 -4.98
C LEU A 89 -13.66 28.06 -6.17
N SER A 90 -14.21 26.96 -6.67
CA SER A 90 -15.20 26.98 -7.74
C SER A 90 -16.53 27.60 -7.27
N ALA A 91 -17.02 27.28 -6.06
CA ALA A 91 -18.22 27.91 -5.48
C ALA A 91 -18.04 29.41 -5.21
N MET A 92 -16.78 29.88 -5.05
CA MET A 92 -16.43 31.29 -4.92
C MET A 92 -16.23 32.00 -6.30
N GLY A 93 -16.31 31.25 -7.40
CA GLY A 93 -16.10 31.81 -8.75
C GLY A 93 -14.63 32.09 -9.10
N VAL A 94 -13.68 31.51 -8.36
CA VAL A 94 -12.23 31.65 -8.61
C VAL A 94 -11.75 30.72 -9.73
N VAL A 95 -12.40 29.55 -9.85
CA VAL A 95 -12.15 28.53 -10.88
C VAL A 95 -13.48 28.16 -11.53
N ASP A 96 -13.45 27.90 -12.83
CA ASP A 96 -14.62 27.45 -13.57
C ASP A 96 -14.96 25.98 -13.21
N ALA A 97 -16.23 25.70 -12.95
CA ALA A 97 -16.69 24.36 -12.61
C ALA A 97 -16.54 23.38 -13.77
N GLU A 98 -16.67 23.84 -15.02
CA GLU A 98 -16.52 23.02 -16.21
C GLU A 98 -15.09 22.47 -16.34
N GLN A 99 -14.08 23.28 -15.99
CA GLN A 99 -12.68 22.85 -16.03
C GLN A 99 -12.35 21.77 -15.01
N LEU A 100 -13.07 21.70 -13.89
CA LEU A 100 -12.88 20.69 -12.84
C LEU A 100 -13.67 19.42 -13.09
N ALA A 101 -14.71 19.46 -13.93
CA ALA A 101 -15.59 18.33 -14.21
C ALA A 101 -14.85 17.14 -14.85
N ASP A 102 -13.81 17.44 -15.64
CA ASP A 102 -13.00 16.46 -16.38
C ASP A 102 -11.86 15.87 -15.55
N PHE A 103 -11.78 16.19 -14.24
CA PHE A 103 -10.70 15.71 -13.38
C PHE A 103 -11.20 15.05 -12.11
N VAL A 104 -10.44 14.03 -11.69
CA VAL A 104 -10.44 13.51 -10.32
C VAL A 104 -9.31 14.22 -9.55
N ALA A 105 -9.55 14.70 -8.34
CA ALA A 105 -8.55 15.40 -7.54
C ALA A 105 -8.23 14.66 -6.26
N VAL A 106 -6.93 14.51 -5.95
CA VAL A 106 -6.45 13.92 -4.69
C VAL A 106 -5.20 14.66 -4.20
N GLY A 107 -5.10 14.88 -2.89
CA GLY A 107 -3.90 15.51 -2.30
C GLY A 107 -4.21 16.12 -0.94
N GLU A 108 -3.22 16.14 -0.06
CA GLU A 108 -3.27 16.85 1.21
C GLU A 108 -2.75 18.28 1.04
N LEU A 109 -3.25 19.22 1.82
CA LEU A 109 -2.79 20.60 1.80
C LEU A 109 -1.97 20.94 3.05
N ALA A 110 -0.78 21.51 2.81
CA ALA A 110 -0.06 22.23 3.84
C ALA A 110 -0.72 23.59 4.14
N LEU A 111 -0.43 24.13 5.32
CA LEU A 111 -0.99 25.43 5.74
C LEU A 111 -0.56 26.60 4.84
N ASP A 112 0.54 26.45 4.12
CA ASP A 112 1.08 27.43 3.16
C ASP A 112 0.56 27.24 1.73
N GLY A 113 -0.35 26.29 1.49
CA GLY A 113 -0.96 26.01 0.20
C GLY A 113 -0.20 25.03 -0.70
N ARG A 114 0.91 24.47 -0.25
CA ARG A 114 1.59 23.37 -0.97
C ARG A 114 0.71 22.11 -0.98
N VAL A 115 0.76 21.37 -2.10
CA VAL A 115 0.08 20.09 -2.24
C VAL A 115 1.05 18.98 -1.83
N ILE A 116 0.72 18.29 -0.74
CA ILE A 116 1.56 17.27 -0.09
C ILE A 116 1.17 15.87 -0.57
N PRO A 117 2.13 14.95 -0.72
CA PRO A 117 1.87 13.55 -1.07
C PRO A 117 0.85 12.88 -0.16
N SER A 118 -0.01 12.08 -0.77
CA SER A 118 -1.02 11.27 -0.08
C SER A 118 -0.98 9.82 -0.59
N PRO A 119 -1.27 8.81 0.25
CA PRO A 119 -1.31 7.41 -0.18
C PRO A 119 -2.35 7.16 -1.25
N GLY A 120 -2.08 6.23 -2.20
CA GLY A 120 -3.05 5.72 -3.15
C GLY A 120 -3.20 6.50 -4.46
N VAL A 121 -2.25 7.38 -4.80
CA VAL A 121 -2.32 8.18 -6.05
C VAL A 121 -2.34 7.30 -7.30
N LEU A 122 -1.59 6.19 -7.33
CA LEU A 122 -1.64 5.24 -8.45
C LEU A 122 -3.04 4.64 -8.64
N LEU A 123 -3.71 4.31 -7.54
CA LEU A 123 -5.07 3.77 -7.56
C LEU A 123 -6.09 4.83 -8.00
N ALA A 124 -5.91 6.09 -7.58
CA ALA A 124 -6.72 7.22 -8.06
C ALA A 124 -6.51 7.46 -9.57
N ALA A 125 -5.28 7.31 -10.08
CA ALA A 125 -4.97 7.43 -11.49
C ALA A 125 -5.65 6.33 -12.33
N LEU A 126 -5.65 5.09 -11.84
CA LEU A 126 -6.38 3.98 -12.47
C LEU A 126 -7.89 4.28 -12.55
N HIS A 127 -8.48 4.73 -11.44
CA HIS A 127 -9.90 5.10 -11.41
C HIS A 127 -10.22 6.28 -12.36
N ALA A 128 -9.35 7.29 -12.41
CA ALA A 128 -9.50 8.41 -13.34
C ALA A 128 -9.47 7.92 -14.80
N SER A 129 -8.54 7.03 -15.13
CA SER A 129 -8.45 6.40 -16.47
C SER A 129 -9.69 5.58 -16.82
N GLU A 130 -10.21 4.78 -15.90
CA GLU A 130 -11.44 3.97 -16.10
C GLU A 130 -12.68 4.84 -16.33
N THR A 131 -12.70 6.05 -15.75
CA THR A 131 -13.80 7.01 -15.89
C THR A 131 -13.56 8.07 -16.97
N GLU A 132 -12.49 7.90 -17.78
CA GLU A 132 -12.07 8.82 -18.85
C GLU A 132 -11.83 10.27 -18.36
N LYS A 133 -11.41 10.43 -17.10
CA LYS A 133 -11.09 11.72 -16.47
C LYS A 133 -9.60 11.89 -16.28
N GLY A 134 -9.13 13.14 -16.29
CA GLY A 134 -7.79 13.48 -15.87
C GLY A 134 -7.61 13.34 -14.36
N LEU A 135 -6.37 13.39 -13.90
CA LEU A 135 -6.03 13.38 -12.48
C LEU A 135 -5.30 14.66 -12.07
N ILE A 136 -5.75 15.31 -10.99
CA ILE A 136 -5.03 16.35 -10.27
C ILE A 136 -4.41 15.72 -9.02
N CYS A 137 -3.09 15.76 -8.91
CA CYS A 137 -2.36 15.12 -7.81
C CYS A 137 -1.16 15.96 -7.33
N PRO A 138 -0.53 15.60 -6.19
CA PRO A 138 0.70 16.26 -5.74
C PRO A 138 1.84 16.13 -6.78
N ALA A 139 2.65 17.18 -6.95
CA ALA A 139 3.76 17.18 -7.90
C ALA A 139 4.76 16.04 -7.65
N ALA A 140 5.04 15.74 -6.38
CA ALA A 140 5.94 14.65 -6.00
C ALA A 140 5.45 13.25 -6.43
N GLN A 141 4.17 13.09 -6.74
CA GLN A 141 3.55 11.83 -7.16
C GLN A 141 3.07 11.84 -8.61
N GLY A 142 3.42 12.87 -9.36
CA GLY A 142 3.09 12.96 -10.78
C GLY A 142 3.65 11.82 -11.61
N SER A 143 4.88 11.40 -11.35
CA SER A 143 5.52 10.26 -12.01
C SER A 143 4.82 8.94 -11.70
N GLU A 144 4.31 8.76 -10.46
CA GLU A 144 3.48 7.63 -10.05
C GLU A 144 2.17 7.58 -10.85
N ALA A 145 1.47 8.70 -10.93
CA ALA A 145 0.21 8.81 -11.67
C ALA A 145 0.37 8.59 -13.19
N SER A 146 1.50 9.00 -13.74
CA SER A 146 1.77 8.93 -15.19
C SER A 146 1.99 7.51 -15.73
N TRP A 147 2.18 6.50 -14.88
CA TRP A 147 2.23 5.11 -15.32
C TRP A 147 0.93 4.65 -16.01
N VAL A 148 -0.20 5.21 -15.59
CA VAL A 148 -1.50 4.91 -16.17
C VAL A 148 -1.74 5.73 -17.45
N SER A 149 -1.16 6.92 -17.53
CA SER A 149 -1.34 7.87 -18.64
C SER A 149 -0.50 7.56 -19.89
N GLY A 150 0.41 6.59 -19.83
CA GLY A 150 1.38 6.31 -20.90
C GLY A 150 0.85 5.58 -22.13
N GLY A 151 -0.46 5.31 -22.22
CA GLY A 151 -1.10 4.71 -23.40
C GLY A 151 -1.56 5.76 -24.43
N SER A 152 -1.90 5.31 -25.65
CA SER A 152 -2.40 6.16 -26.74
C SER A 152 -3.72 6.90 -26.42
N ASN A 153 -4.40 6.53 -25.35
CA ASN A 153 -5.60 7.17 -24.80
C ASN A 153 -5.35 7.70 -23.39
N GLY A 154 -4.12 8.08 -23.07
CA GLY A 154 -3.72 8.51 -21.73
C GLY A 154 -4.49 9.75 -21.26
N VAL A 155 -5.08 9.65 -20.06
CA VAL A 155 -5.75 10.78 -19.42
C VAL A 155 -4.72 11.81 -18.93
N PRO A 156 -5.02 13.13 -18.97
CA PRO A 156 -4.08 14.16 -18.53
C PRO A 156 -3.84 14.07 -17.01
N VAL A 157 -2.56 14.19 -16.63
CA VAL A 157 -2.15 14.29 -15.22
C VAL A 157 -1.64 15.70 -14.94
N LEU A 158 -2.29 16.39 -14.02
CA LEU A 158 -1.87 17.69 -13.50
C LEU A 158 -1.18 17.50 -12.15
N ALA A 159 0.13 17.47 -12.18
CA ALA A 159 0.97 17.34 -10.99
C ALA A 159 1.26 18.71 -10.39
N ALA A 160 0.53 19.09 -9.34
CA ALA A 160 0.57 20.42 -8.77
C ALA A 160 1.51 20.50 -7.55
N PRO A 161 2.48 21.42 -7.52
CA PRO A 161 3.31 21.65 -6.33
C PRO A 161 2.55 22.42 -5.23
N ASP A 162 1.65 23.31 -5.62
CA ASP A 162 0.84 24.17 -4.76
C ASP A 162 -0.46 24.60 -5.43
N LEU A 163 -1.38 25.14 -4.66
CA LEU A 163 -2.67 25.65 -5.15
C LEU A 163 -2.53 26.81 -6.11
N VAL A 164 -1.55 27.70 -5.92
CA VAL A 164 -1.36 28.89 -6.78
C VAL A 164 -0.99 28.45 -8.19
N SER A 165 0.00 27.56 -8.31
CA SER A 165 0.42 27.01 -9.60
C SER A 165 -0.72 26.25 -10.30
N LEU A 166 -1.53 25.50 -9.54
CA LEU A 166 -2.70 24.81 -10.08
C LEU A 166 -3.75 25.80 -10.61
N LEU A 167 -4.07 26.83 -9.83
CA LEU A 167 -5.03 27.88 -10.23
C LEU A 167 -4.56 28.65 -11.46
N ASN A 168 -3.26 28.95 -11.53
CA ASN A 168 -2.67 29.61 -12.69
C ASN A 168 -2.78 28.73 -13.95
N HIS A 169 -2.59 27.42 -13.81
CA HIS A 169 -2.78 26.48 -14.90
C HIS A 169 -4.23 26.45 -15.39
N LEU A 170 -5.18 26.29 -14.46
CA LEU A 170 -6.62 26.26 -14.77
C LEU A 170 -7.10 27.58 -15.42
N LYS A 171 -6.51 28.72 -15.04
CA LYS A 171 -6.78 30.03 -15.67
C LYS A 171 -6.02 30.26 -16.98
N GLY A 172 -5.15 29.34 -17.41
CA GLY A 172 -4.36 29.48 -18.62
C GLY A 172 -3.21 30.51 -18.53
N THR A 173 -2.92 31.04 -17.33
CA THR A 173 -1.83 32.03 -17.14
C THR A 173 -0.46 31.38 -17.02
N GLN A 174 -0.39 30.16 -16.55
CA GLN A 174 0.83 29.35 -16.43
C GLN A 174 0.49 27.88 -16.65
N VAL A 175 1.20 27.20 -17.54
CA VAL A 175 0.94 25.76 -17.82
C VAL A 175 1.84 24.89 -16.97
N LEU A 176 1.24 23.96 -16.20
CA LEU A 176 1.96 22.89 -15.55
C LEU A 176 2.47 21.91 -16.61
N ARG A 177 3.73 21.53 -16.51
CA ARG A 177 4.30 20.52 -17.42
C ARG A 177 3.73 19.17 -17.06
N PRO A 178 3.32 18.34 -18.05
CA PRO A 178 2.95 16.97 -17.80
C PRO A 178 4.11 16.24 -17.10
N PRO A 179 3.84 15.47 -16.06
CA PRO A 179 4.88 14.71 -15.40
C PRO A 179 5.38 13.58 -16.30
N GLU A 180 6.70 13.32 -16.25
CA GLU A 180 7.26 12.15 -16.92
C GLU A 180 6.89 10.89 -16.14
N PRO A 181 6.59 9.77 -16.82
CA PRO A 181 6.41 8.49 -16.16
C PRO A 181 7.62 8.12 -15.32
N GLY A 182 7.37 7.55 -14.16
CA GLY A 182 8.44 7.03 -13.32
C GLY A 182 9.28 6.01 -14.08
N ARG A 183 10.56 5.90 -13.75
CA ARG A 183 11.44 4.92 -14.39
C ARG A 183 11.17 3.55 -13.81
N ALA A 184 11.15 2.53 -14.66
CA ALA A 184 11.26 1.16 -14.18
C ALA A 184 12.68 0.98 -13.62
N ASP A 185 12.77 0.67 -12.34
CA ASP A 185 14.07 0.39 -11.74
C ASP A 185 14.68 -0.87 -12.36
N PRO A 186 16.00 -0.86 -12.61
CA PRO A 186 16.70 -2.11 -12.85
C PRO A 186 16.46 -2.99 -11.63
N VAL A 187 16.08 -4.23 -11.84
CA VAL A 187 15.80 -5.20 -10.76
C VAL A 187 17.04 -5.25 -9.85
N PRO A 188 16.96 -4.78 -8.60
CA PRO A 188 18.07 -4.87 -7.68
C PRO A 188 18.36 -6.35 -7.48
N ARG A 189 19.50 -6.79 -7.94
CA ARG A 189 19.98 -8.13 -7.64
C ARG A 189 20.38 -8.12 -6.18
N GLY A 190 19.59 -8.75 -5.33
CA GLY A 190 19.97 -9.04 -3.95
C GLY A 190 21.28 -9.81 -3.84
N PRO A 191 21.68 -10.27 -2.66
CA PRO A 191 22.86 -11.12 -2.52
C PRO A 191 22.79 -12.32 -3.49
N ASP A 192 23.86 -12.57 -4.23
CA ASP A 192 23.94 -13.70 -5.16
C ASP A 192 24.24 -14.99 -4.36
N LEU A 193 23.57 -16.09 -4.69
CA LEU A 193 23.86 -17.42 -4.12
C LEU A 193 25.33 -17.83 -4.25
N ARG A 194 26.06 -17.31 -5.24
CA ARG A 194 27.51 -17.52 -5.40
C ARG A 194 28.33 -16.95 -4.23
N GLN A 195 27.81 -15.97 -3.51
CA GLN A 195 28.47 -15.40 -2.34
C GLN A 195 28.39 -16.35 -1.12
N VAL A 196 27.41 -17.25 -1.12
CA VAL A 196 27.27 -18.28 -0.08
C VAL A 196 28.30 -19.38 -0.35
N LYS A 197 29.29 -19.52 0.53
CA LYS A 197 30.31 -20.55 0.41
C LYS A 197 29.82 -21.88 1.00
N GLY A 198 29.99 -22.97 0.26
CA GLY A 198 29.46 -24.28 0.64
C GLY A 198 27.93 -24.32 0.59
N GLN A 199 27.33 -25.11 1.47
CA GLN A 199 25.87 -25.23 1.59
C GLN A 199 25.16 -25.68 0.30
N GLU A 200 25.77 -26.57 -0.50
CA GLU A 200 25.29 -26.96 -1.83
C GLU A 200 23.87 -27.57 -1.77
N THR A 201 23.58 -28.37 -0.75
CA THR A 201 22.24 -28.93 -0.54
C THR A 201 21.19 -27.83 -0.28
N ALA A 202 21.58 -26.80 0.49
CA ALA A 202 20.75 -25.67 0.80
C ALA A 202 20.45 -24.82 -0.43
N LYS A 203 21.48 -24.52 -1.23
CA LYS A 203 21.33 -23.80 -2.50
C LYS A 203 20.39 -24.56 -3.44
N ARG A 204 20.57 -25.88 -3.54
CA ARG A 204 19.71 -26.71 -4.38
C ARG A 204 18.26 -26.72 -3.91
N ALA A 205 18.03 -26.77 -2.57
CA ALA A 205 16.68 -26.64 -2.00
C ALA A 205 16.03 -25.29 -2.32
N LEU A 206 16.81 -24.19 -2.28
CA LEU A 206 16.35 -22.85 -2.67
C LEU A 206 15.98 -22.78 -4.16
N GLU A 207 16.81 -23.33 -5.05
CA GLU A 207 16.51 -23.38 -6.48
C GLU A 207 15.20 -24.13 -6.77
N ILE A 208 14.99 -25.28 -6.11
CA ILE A 208 13.76 -26.07 -6.27
C ILE A 208 12.57 -25.29 -5.72
N ALA A 209 12.71 -24.65 -4.54
CA ALA A 209 11.66 -23.83 -3.95
C ALA A 209 11.30 -22.63 -4.85
N ALA A 210 12.31 -21.97 -5.44
CA ALA A 210 12.10 -20.88 -6.36
C ALA A 210 11.39 -21.31 -7.65
N ALA A 211 11.81 -22.42 -8.24
CA ALA A 211 11.25 -22.94 -9.49
C ALA A 211 9.81 -23.45 -9.33
N GLY A 212 9.49 -24.04 -8.16
CA GLY A 212 8.18 -24.63 -7.88
C GLY A 212 7.26 -23.74 -7.06
N SER A 213 7.66 -22.52 -6.71
CA SER A 213 6.90 -21.63 -5.78
C SER A 213 6.57 -22.33 -4.45
N HIS A 214 7.52 -23.12 -3.94
CA HIS A 214 7.32 -23.89 -2.72
C HIS A 214 7.68 -23.10 -1.47
N ASN A 215 7.00 -23.42 -0.37
CA ASN A 215 7.37 -22.96 0.96
C ASN A 215 8.59 -23.75 1.45
N LEU A 216 9.52 -23.05 2.10
CA LEU A 216 10.76 -23.65 2.58
C LEU A 216 10.92 -23.44 4.08
N LEU A 217 11.14 -24.51 4.81
CA LEU A 217 11.53 -24.47 6.22
C LEU A 217 13.03 -24.74 6.34
N MET A 218 13.73 -23.82 7.00
CA MET A 218 15.15 -23.94 7.30
C MET A 218 15.37 -24.12 8.79
N ALA A 219 16.01 -25.21 9.19
CA ALA A 219 16.35 -25.51 10.57
C ALA A 219 17.87 -25.69 10.71
N GLY A 220 18.45 -25.10 11.73
CA GLY A 220 19.89 -25.23 11.97
C GLY A 220 20.40 -24.29 13.06
N PRO A 221 21.66 -24.47 13.51
CA PRO A 221 22.25 -23.68 14.58
C PRO A 221 22.35 -22.21 14.23
N PRO A 222 22.51 -21.32 15.23
CA PRO A 222 22.87 -19.92 15.00
C PRO A 222 24.15 -19.81 14.15
N GLY A 223 24.21 -18.81 13.27
CA GLY A 223 25.37 -18.60 12.41
C GLY A 223 25.48 -19.51 11.19
N ALA A 224 24.54 -20.45 10.96
CA ALA A 224 24.54 -21.35 9.80
C ALA A 224 24.20 -20.68 8.47
N GLY A 225 24.02 -19.35 8.41
CA GLY A 225 23.76 -18.61 7.17
C GLY A 225 22.32 -18.65 6.66
N LYS A 226 21.34 -19.04 7.49
CA LYS A 226 19.93 -19.14 7.09
C LYS A 226 19.37 -17.83 6.54
N SER A 227 19.55 -16.72 7.27
CA SER A 227 19.04 -15.40 6.85
C SER A 227 19.74 -14.88 5.58
N LEU A 228 21.04 -15.20 5.39
CA LEU A 228 21.75 -14.88 4.15
C LEU A 228 21.17 -15.67 2.98
N LEU A 229 20.96 -16.96 3.14
CA LEU A 229 20.33 -17.81 2.10
C LEU A 229 18.92 -17.31 1.75
N ALA A 230 18.13 -16.93 2.76
CA ALA A 230 16.79 -16.35 2.58
C ALA A 230 16.85 -15.06 1.75
N SER A 231 17.80 -14.18 2.04
CA SER A 231 17.96 -12.92 1.30
C SER A 231 18.42 -13.08 -0.15
N CYS A 232 18.98 -14.24 -0.51
CA CYS A 232 19.33 -14.57 -1.89
C CYS A 232 18.12 -15.00 -2.74
N LEU A 233 17.00 -15.40 -2.11
CA LEU A 233 15.84 -15.95 -2.82
C LEU A 233 15.23 -14.99 -3.84
N PRO A 234 15.01 -13.70 -3.55
CA PRO A 234 14.49 -12.77 -4.56
C PRO A 234 15.33 -12.69 -5.83
N GLY A 235 16.66 -12.87 -5.70
CA GLY A 235 17.61 -12.81 -6.83
C GLY A 235 17.55 -14.00 -7.78
N ILE A 236 16.96 -15.12 -7.38
CA ILE A 236 16.79 -16.33 -8.20
C ILE A 236 15.35 -16.54 -8.67
N LEU A 237 14.40 -15.72 -8.18
CA LEU A 237 13.03 -15.74 -8.66
C LEU A 237 12.92 -15.05 -10.02
N PRO A 238 11.99 -15.50 -10.89
CA PRO A 238 11.70 -14.77 -12.12
C PRO A 238 11.19 -13.36 -11.80
N GLU A 239 11.57 -12.38 -12.62
CA GLU A 239 11.06 -11.03 -12.51
C GLU A 239 9.54 -11.00 -12.59
N LEU A 240 8.93 -9.99 -11.97
CA LEU A 240 7.50 -9.72 -12.13
C LEU A 240 7.20 -9.38 -13.60
N THR A 241 6.09 -9.88 -14.11
CA THR A 241 5.50 -9.37 -15.34
C THR A 241 5.05 -7.92 -15.16
N ALA A 242 4.78 -7.20 -16.23
CA ALA A 242 4.31 -5.81 -16.13
C ALA A 242 3.00 -5.69 -15.31
N ALA A 243 2.07 -6.62 -15.49
CA ALA A 243 0.82 -6.66 -14.74
C ALA A 243 1.05 -6.93 -13.24
N GLU A 244 1.90 -7.91 -12.90
CA GLU A 244 2.27 -8.22 -11.51
C GLU A 244 3.01 -7.06 -10.85
N ALA A 245 3.92 -6.39 -11.57
CA ALA A 245 4.64 -5.22 -11.07
C ALA A 245 3.69 -4.06 -10.75
N LEU A 246 2.66 -3.85 -11.57
CA LEU A 246 1.62 -2.85 -11.32
C LEU A 246 0.81 -3.24 -10.07
N GLU A 247 0.38 -4.50 -9.94
CA GLU A 247 -0.38 -4.99 -8.79
C GLU A 247 0.39 -4.78 -7.46
N VAL A 248 1.69 -5.12 -7.45
CA VAL A 248 2.57 -4.87 -6.29
C VAL A 248 2.72 -3.38 -6.00
N SER A 249 2.86 -2.55 -7.05
CA SER A 249 3.02 -1.11 -6.90
C SER A 249 1.75 -0.43 -6.37
N ILE A 250 0.55 -0.93 -6.70
CA ILE A 250 -0.71 -0.46 -6.13
C ILE A 250 -0.74 -0.71 -4.62
N VAL A 251 -0.33 -1.90 -4.16
CA VAL A 251 -0.22 -2.21 -2.72
C VAL A 251 0.73 -1.24 -2.04
N ALA A 252 1.90 -0.98 -2.64
CA ALA A 252 2.89 -0.04 -2.11
C ALA A 252 2.38 1.41 -2.09
N SER A 253 1.65 1.84 -3.12
CA SER A 253 1.03 3.17 -3.21
C SER A 253 0.00 3.38 -2.09
N VAL A 254 -0.90 2.40 -1.88
CA VAL A 254 -1.90 2.44 -0.79
C VAL A 254 -1.24 2.39 0.59
N ALA A 255 -0.14 1.67 0.74
CA ALA A 255 0.66 1.68 1.96
C ALA A 255 1.41 3.01 2.19
N GLY A 256 1.59 3.83 1.15
CA GLY A 256 2.38 5.05 1.16
C GLY A 256 3.90 4.78 1.15
N THR A 257 4.33 3.65 0.59
CA THR A 257 5.74 3.22 0.54
C THR A 257 6.33 3.22 -0.87
N LEU A 258 5.56 3.65 -1.87
CA LEU A 258 6.05 3.78 -3.24
C LEU A 258 6.94 5.02 -3.35
N GLU A 259 8.25 4.81 -3.57
CA GLU A 259 9.23 5.89 -3.65
C GLU A 259 9.32 6.44 -5.09
N ASP A 260 9.27 7.77 -5.25
CA ASP A 260 9.45 8.49 -6.52
C ASP A 260 8.62 7.95 -7.70
N GLY A 261 7.49 7.28 -7.43
CA GLY A 261 6.66 6.66 -8.47
C GLY A 261 7.35 5.56 -9.26
N ARG A 262 8.38 4.92 -8.71
CA ARG A 262 9.14 3.87 -9.39
C ARG A 262 8.40 2.55 -9.31
N ILE A 263 8.17 1.93 -10.47
CA ILE A 263 7.66 0.56 -10.55
C ILE A 263 8.84 -0.39 -10.70
N SER A 264 8.99 -1.30 -9.73
CA SER A 264 10.04 -2.31 -9.75
C SER A 264 9.48 -3.65 -10.22
N ARG A 265 10.25 -4.33 -11.08
CA ARG A 265 9.97 -5.72 -11.46
C ARG A 265 10.61 -6.73 -10.50
N ALA A 266 11.29 -6.24 -9.46
CA ALA A 266 11.80 -7.08 -8.39
C ALA A 266 10.66 -7.63 -7.53
N ARG A 267 10.76 -8.90 -7.14
CA ARG A 267 9.80 -9.48 -6.20
C ARG A 267 10.03 -8.92 -4.80
N PRO A 268 8.98 -8.45 -4.11
CA PRO A 268 9.11 -7.93 -2.76
C PRO A 268 9.73 -8.95 -1.79
N TYR A 269 10.56 -8.48 -0.88
CA TYR A 269 11.10 -9.26 0.22
C TYR A 269 10.76 -8.57 1.54
N ARG A 270 9.98 -9.24 2.38
CA ARG A 270 9.56 -8.73 3.68
C ARG A 270 10.04 -9.67 4.77
N ALA A 271 10.68 -9.09 5.78
CA ALA A 271 11.24 -9.83 6.92
C ALA A 271 10.79 -9.18 8.24
N PRO A 272 9.51 -9.33 8.63
CA PRO A 272 9.01 -8.75 9.86
C PRO A 272 9.71 -9.34 11.08
N HIS A 273 9.96 -8.48 12.07
CA HIS A 273 10.51 -8.93 13.34
C HIS A 273 9.49 -9.79 14.11
N HIS A 274 9.94 -10.77 14.90
CA HIS A 274 9.06 -11.68 15.65
C HIS A 274 8.13 -10.96 16.65
N SER A 275 8.49 -9.75 17.10
CA SER A 275 7.64 -8.92 17.96
C SER A 275 6.54 -8.15 17.23
N ALA A 276 6.40 -8.33 15.90
CA ALA A 276 5.37 -7.65 15.12
C ALA A 276 3.96 -8.02 15.62
N SER A 277 3.08 -7.03 15.70
CA SER A 277 1.68 -7.26 16.06
C SER A 277 0.89 -7.90 14.92
N ILE A 278 -0.29 -8.48 15.24
CA ILE A 278 -1.22 -9.01 14.24
C ILE A 278 -1.53 -7.95 13.17
N ALA A 279 -1.84 -6.72 13.60
CA ALA A 279 -2.16 -5.62 12.68
C ALA A 279 -0.98 -5.23 11.78
N ALA A 280 0.26 -5.36 12.25
CA ALA A 280 1.44 -5.13 11.42
C ALA A 280 1.61 -6.23 10.37
N LEU A 281 1.32 -7.49 10.71
CA LEU A 281 1.48 -8.62 9.80
C LEU A 281 0.34 -8.74 8.78
N THR A 282 -0.92 -8.69 9.24
CA THR A 282 -2.09 -8.92 8.39
C THR A 282 -2.77 -7.63 7.93
N GLY A 283 -2.36 -6.49 8.48
CA GLY A 283 -3.01 -5.22 8.19
C GLY A 283 -4.11 -4.87 9.17
N GLY A 284 -4.66 -3.68 9.05
CA GLY A 284 -5.67 -3.16 9.95
C GLY A 284 -5.17 -1.99 10.80
N GLY A 285 -5.62 -1.90 12.05
CA GLY A 285 -5.32 -0.79 12.94
C GLY A 285 -6.36 0.34 12.86
N LEU A 286 -6.07 1.54 13.38
CA LEU A 286 -6.97 2.71 13.33
C LEU A 286 -7.26 3.16 11.90
N LYS A 287 -6.27 3.10 11.01
CA LYS A 287 -6.41 3.27 9.56
C LYS A 287 -6.19 1.90 8.92
N VAL A 288 -7.09 1.49 8.00
CA VAL A 288 -6.94 0.23 7.30
C VAL A 288 -5.78 0.34 6.32
N ARG A 289 -4.67 -0.34 6.63
CA ARG A 289 -3.49 -0.40 5.78
C ARG A 289 -3.11 -1.85 5.51
N PRO A 290 -2.51 -2.14 4.33
CA PRO A 290 -1.95 -3.46 4.07
C PRO A 290 -0.87 -3.79 5.10
N GLY A 291 -0.85 -5.04 5.56
CA GLY A 291 0.18 -5.56 6.46
C GLY A 291 1.38 -6.12 5.70
N GLU A 292 2.37 -6.62 6.44
CA GLU A 292 3.61 -7.18 5.89
C GLU A 292 3.35 -8.32 4.90
N ILE A 293 2.32 -9.14 5.11
CA ILE A 293 1.98 -10.23 4.20
C ILE A 293 1.46 -9.69 2.86
N SER A 294 0.66 -8.62 2.87
CA SER A 294 0.20 -7.96 1.65
C SER A 294 1.33 -7.18 0.96
N MET A 295 2.24 -6.60 1.75
CA MET A 295 3.45 -5.96 1.23
C MET A 295 4.45 -6.97 0.62
N ALA A 296 4.34 -8.26 0.98
CA ALA A 296 5.09 -9.37 0.38
C ALA A 296 4.35 -9.99 -0.82
N HIS A 297 3.24 -9.43 -1.25
CA HIS A 297 2.43 -9.97 -2.35
C HIS A 297 3.26 -10.22 -3.60
N LEU A 298 3.09 -11.40 -4.22
CA LEU A 298 3.88 -11.91 -5.36
C LEU A 298 5.40 -11.98 -5.09
N GLY A 299 5.80 -11.97 -3.84
CA GLY A 299 7.18 -11.98 -3.40
C GLY A 299 7.45 -12.97 -2.26
N VAL A 300 8.35 -12.62 -1.38
CA VAL A 300 8.85 -13.45 -0.30
C VAL A 300 8.51 -12.87 1.06
N LEU A 301 7.83 -13.64 1.90
CA LEU A 301 7.66 -13.38 3.32
C LEU A 301 8.62 -14.27 4.10
N PHE A 302 9.60 -13.67 4.75
CA PHE A 302 10.60 -14.35 5.55
C PHE A 302 10.33 -14.17 7.04
N LEU A 303 10.01 -15.28 7.72
CA LEU A 303 9.78 -15.29 9.17
C LEU A 303 11.00 -15.91 9.86
N ASP A 304 11.88 -15.04 10.39
CA ASP A 304 13.03 -15.50 11.16
C ASP A 304 12.63 -15.80 12.61
N GLU A 305 13.25 -16.82 13.21
CA GLU A 305 12.97 -17.24 14.58
C GLU A 305 11.46 -17.54 14.81
N LEU A 306 10.85 -18.33 13.94
CA LEU A 306 9.42 -18.66 13.96
C LEU A 306 8.85 -19.00 15.37
N PRO A 307 9.54 -19.73 16.25
CA PRO A 307 9.05 -20.01 17.60
C PRO A 307 8.95 -18.80 18.52
N GLU A 308 9.62 -17.68 18.20
CA GLU A 308 9.59 -16.46 18.99
C GLU A 308 8.35 -15.59 18.68
N PHE A 309 7.65 -15.87 17.58
CA PHE A 309 6.41 -15.18 17.27
C PHE A 309 5.30 -15.59 18.23
N GLN A 310 4.49 -14.63 18.63
CA GLN A 310 3.28 -14.92 19.41
C GLN A 310 2.35 -15.82 18.60
N ARG A 311 1.78 -16.84 19.25
CA ARG A 311 0.87 -17.82 18.64
C ARG A 311 -0.26 -17.17 17.85
N ALA A 312 -0.94 -16.17 18.44
CA ALA A 312 -2.04 -15.45 17.79
C ALA A 312 -1.63 -14.76 16.48
N VAL A 313 -0.37 -14.32 16.39
CA VAL A 313 0.21 -13.73 15.18
C VAL A 313 0.38 -14.78 14.08
N LEU A 314 0.92 -15.95 14.43
CA LEU A 314 1.06 -17.07 13.49
C LEU A 314 -0.30 -17.60 13.04
N ASP A 315 -1.25 -17.75 13.95
CA ASP A 315 -2.62 -18.20 13.61
C ASP A 315 -3.31 -17.20 12.65
N SER A 316 -3.04 -15.90 12.75
CA SER A 316 -3.58 -14.91 11.85
C SER A 316 -3.08 -15.01 10.40
N LEU A 317 -1.92 -15.63 10.19
CA LEU A 317 -1.36 -15.86 8.86
C LEU A 317 -1.99 -17.05 8.12
N ARG A 318 -2.69 -17.95 8.81
CA ARG A 318 -3.24 -19.18 8.19
C ARG A 318 -4.20 -18.86 7.05
N GLN A 319 -5.21 -18.02 7.31
CA GLN A 319 -6.19 -17.67 6.29
C GLN A 319 -5.54 -17.01 5.08
N PRO A 320 -4.71 -15.95 5.22
CA PRO A 320 -4.04 -15.34 4.07
C PRO A 320 -3.22 -16.32 3.24
N LEU A 321 -2.53 -17.25 3.90
CA LEU A 321 -1.71 -18.25 3.24
C LEU A 321 -2.52 -19.28 2.45
N GLU A 322 -3.77 -19.54 2.87
CA GLU A 322 -4.70 -20.45 2.20
C GLU A 322 -5.45 -19.78 1.05
N THR A 323 -5.97 -18.57 1.30
CA THR A 323 -6.85 -17.87 0.36
C THR A 323 -6.10 -16.96 -0.62
N GLY A 324 -4.86 -16.57 -0.27
CA GLY A 324 -4.12 -15.55 -1.02
C GLY A 324 -4.60 -14.11 -0.78
N GLU A 325 -5.46 -13.91 0.23
CA GLU A 325 -6.07 -12.63 0.55
C GLU A 325 -6.19 -12.43 2.06
N VAL A 326 -6.09 -11.17 2.49
CA VAL A 326 -6.37 -10.75 3.86
C VAL A 326 -7.63 -9.92 3.88
N THR A 327 -8.63 -10.35 4.65
CA THR A 327 -9.83 -9.55 4.88
C THR A 327 -9.76 -8.89 6.26
N VAL A 328 -9.74 -7.56 6.27
CA VAL A 328 -9.84 -6.75 7.49
C VAL A 328 -11.28 -6.33 7.68
N ALA A 329 -11.95 -6.92 8.67
CA ALA A 329 -13.33 -6.58 9.00
C ALA A 329 -13.37 -5.37 9.95
N ARG A 330 -14.20 -4.39 9.64
CA ARG A 330 -14.56 -3.26 10.51
C ARG A 330 -16.09 -3.14 10.62
N ALA A 331 -16.56 -2.36 11.59
CA ALA A 331 -17.98 -2.16 11.82
C ALA A 331 -18.75 -1.70 10.55
N ASN A 332 -18.09 -0.93 9.67
CA ASN A 332 -18.72 -0.30 8.51
C ASN A 332 -18.11 -0.71 7.16
N ALA A 333 -17.08 -1.57 7.12
CA ALA A 333 -16.46 -2.00 5.87
C ALA A 333 -15.67 -3.31 6.03
N HIS A 334 -15.74 -4.16 5.02
CA HIS A 334 -14.83 -5.28 4.81
C HIS A 334 -13.84 -4.87 3.74
N VAL A 335 -12.56 -4.83 4.10
CA VAL A 335 -11.48 -4.44 3.18
C VAL A 335 -10.62 -5.65 2.92
N THR A 336 -10.41 -5.99 1.66
CA THR A 336 -9.58 -7.12 1.26
C THR A 336 -8.30 -6.61 0.59
N PHE A 337 -7.17 -7.18 1.01
CA PHE A 337 -5.86 -6.96 0.40
C PHE A 337 -5.33 -8.27 -0.16
N PRO A 338 -4.66 -8.27 -1.32
CA PRO A 338 -4.02 -9.47 -1.84
C PRO A 338 -2.83 -9.85 -0.95
N ALA A 339 -2.66 -11.15 -0.79
CA ALA A 339 -1.60 -11.75 0.03
C ALA A 339 -1.09 -13.05 -0.62
N ARG A 340 -1.06 -13.10 -1.95
CA ARG A 340 -0.50 -14.24 -2.70
C ARG A 340 1.00 -14.21 -2.59
N VAL A 341 1.52 -14.82 -1.54
CA VAL A 341 2.95 -14.97 -1.32
C VAL A 341 3.39 -16.24 -2.03
N GLN A 342 4.17 -16.10 -3.10
CA GLN A 342 4.57 -17.23 -3.93
C GLN A 342 5.62 -18.11 -3.27
N ASN A 343 6.44 -17.55 -2.37
CA ASN A 343 7.47 -18.29 -1.67
C ASN A 343 7.48 -17.87 -0.21
N GLN A 344 6.89 -18.70 0.61
CA GLN A 344 6.95 -18.53 2.05
C GLN A 344 8.18 -19.25 2.58
N MET A 345 9.04 -18.49 3.21
CA MET A 345 10.21 -19.03 3.84
C MET A 345 10.03 -18.94 5.35
N HIS A 346 9.85 -20.08 5.98
CA HIS A 346 9.83 -20.18 7.44
C HIS A 346 11.21 -20.61 7.90
N VAL A 347 11.89 -19.75 8.63
CA VAL A 347 13.18 -20.09 9.23
C VAL A 347 13.00 -20.26 10.70
N CYS A 348 13.23 -21.48 11.16
CA CYS A 348 13.23 -21.80 12.57
C CYS A 348 14.66 -21.89 13.08
N LYS A 349 15.01 -21.04 14.04
CA LYS A 349 16.21 -21.22 14.86
C LYS A 349 15.86 -22.24 15.93
N ILE A 350 16.23 -23.47 15.74
CA ILE A 350 15.99 -24.48 16.79
C ILE A 350 16.89 -24.14 17.96
N LEU A 351 16.30 -23.67 19.04
CA LEU A 351 16.92 -23.68 20.36
C LEU A 351 17.15 -25.14 20.76
N THR A 352 18.33 -25.42 21.26
CA THR A 352 18.88 -26.75 21.56
C THR A 352 18.18 -27.52 22.68
N HIS A 353 17.09 -27.00 23.26
CA HIS A 353 16.40 -27.62 24.37
C HIS A 353 14.89 -27.46 24.31
N LEU A 354 14.16 -28.22 23.72
CA LEU A 354 12.72 -28.50 23.93
C LEU A 354 11.93 -28.62 22.62
N SER A 355 11.23 -29.71 22.52
CA SER A 355 10.19 -30.05 21.53
C SER A 355 10.67 -30.86 20.32
N TYR A 356 11.55 -31.79 20.52
CA TYR A 356 12.11 -32.68 19.50
C TYR A 356 11.15 -33.80 19.00
N GLY A 357 9.96 -33.95 19.57
CA GLY A 357 9.10 -35.09 19.24
C GLY A 357 8.45 -35.14 17.88
N ILE A 358 8.41 -34.02 17.14
CA ILE A 358 7.58 -33.86 15.92
C ILE A 358 8.38 -33.95 14.64
N PHE A 359 9.63 -33.50 14.64
CA PHE A 359 10.47 -33.50 13.44
C PHE A 359 11.48 -34.64 13.38
N TYR A 360 11.61 -35.44 14.47
CA TYR A 360 12.67 -36.45 14.62
C TYR A 360 12.39 -37.77 13.94
N ASP A 361 11.15 -38.07 13.61
CA ASP A 361 10.80 -39.36 13.04
C ASP A 361 11.17 -39.59 11.56
N HIS A 362 11.64 -38.55 10.86
CA HIS A 362 11.94 -38.68 9.43
C HIS A 362 13.37 -38.35 8.99
N TYR A 363 14.24 -37.76 9.83
CA TYR A 363 15.60 -37.40 9.38
C TYR A 363 16.67 -37.62 10.45
N HIS A 364 17.52 -38.64 10.25
CA HIS A 364 18.73 -38.88 11.05
C HIS A 364 19.80 -37.79 10.81
N ARG A 365 20.32 -37.23 11.91
CA ARG A 365 21.51 -36.37 11.92
C ARG A 365 22.71 -37.05 11.31
N LYS A 366 23.41 -36.35 10.39
CA LYS A 366 24.85 -36.42 10.20
C LYS A 366 25.45 -35.03 10.18
N ASN A 367 26.36 -34.76 11.12
CA ASN A 367 27.39 -33.71 11.07
C ASN A 367 26.96 -32.26 10.89
N GLY A 368 26.17 -31.66 11.79
CA GLY A 368 26.08 -30.19 11.87
C GLY A 368 25.44 -29.48 10.67
N ASP A 369 24.91 -30.22 9.71
CA ASP A 369 24.33 -29.69 8.47
C ASP A 369 22.93 -29.11 8.71
N LEU A 370 22.61 -28.09 7.93
CA LEU A 370 21.28 -27.51 7.86
C LEU A 370 20.24 -28.54 7.40
N LEU A 371 19.15 -28.68 8.15
CA LEU A 371 18.00 -29.47 7.75
C LEU A 371 17.07 -28.63 6.88
N TRP A 372 16.70 -29.18 5.73
CA TRP A 372 15.83 -28.54 4.75
C TRP A 372 14.58 -29.37 4.56
N THR A 373 13.44 -28.72 4.58
CA THR A 373 12.17 -29.35 4.24
C THR A 373 11.38 -28.45 3.33
N ILE A 374 11.08 -28.94 2.14
CA ILE A 374 10.14 -28.31 1.23
C ILE A 374 8.75 -28.67 1.72
N LEU A 375 7.96 -27.68 2.05
CA LEU A 375 6.63 -27.85 2.61
C LEU A 375 5.58 -27.56 1.55
N ASP A 376 4.64 -28.48 1.37
CA ASP A 376 3.38 -28.17 0.71
C ASP A 376 2.49 -27.30 1.62
N GLN A 377 1.44 -26.72 1.04
CA GLN A 377 0.51 -25.86 1.77
C GLN A 377 -0.11 -26.55 3.00
N ARG A 378 -0.37 -27.88 2.91
CA ARG A 378 -0.94 -28.68 4.02
C ARG A 378 0.08 -28.94 5.13
N ALA A 379 1.36 -29.07 4.76
CA ALA A 379 2.42 -29.25 5.74
C ALA A 379 2.70 -27.97 6.52
N VAL A 380 2.62 -26.79 5.86
CA VAL A 380 2.68 -25.48 6.51
C VAL A 380 1.56 -25.34 7.54
N GLN A 381 0.33 -25.70 7.18
CA GLN A 381 -0.82 -25.68 8.11
C GLN A 381 -0.60 -26.57 9.33
N ARG A 382 -0.09 -27.79 9.14
CA ARG A 382 0.21 -28.70 10.25
C ARG A 382 1.31 -28.16 11.15
N LEU A 383 2.28 -27.44 10.59
CA LEU A 383 3.34 -26.77 11.36
C LEU A 383 2.74 -25.75 12.32
N PHE A 384 1.85 -24.88 11.82
CA PHE A 384 1.15 -23.90 12.65
C PHE A 384 0.23 -24.54 13.71
N LEU A 385 -0.43 -25.66 13.41
CA LEU A 385 -1.26 -26.39 14.38
C LEU A 385 -0.42 -27.00 15.51
N ARG A 386 0.75 -27.56 15.22
CA ARG A 386 1.58 -28.29 16.20
C ARG A 386 2.44 -27.37 17.07
N THR A 387 2.85 -26.19 16.59
CA THR A 387 3.43 -25.16 17.48
C THR A 387 2.41 -24.71 18.53
N SER A 388 1.12 -24.97 18.28
CA SER A 388 0.02 -24.64 19.17
C SER A 388 -0.22 -25.67 20.29
N GLU A 389 0.11 -26.93 20.11
CA GLU A 389 -0.14 -28.00 21.11
C GLU A 389 0.97 -28.11 22.16
N ASN A 390 2.21 -27.71 21.82
CA ASN A 390 3.37 -27.88 22.72
C ASN A 390 3.66 -26.66 23.62
N ALA A 391 2.88 -25.58 23.57
CA ALA A 391 3.02 -24.42 24.45
C ALA A 391 2.08 -24.49 25.69
N GLY A 392 1.41 -25.62 25.91
CA GLY A 392 0.43 -25.83 26.97
C GLY A 392 0.83 -26.90 28.01
N THR A 393 2.13 -27.32 28.07
CA THR A 393 2.65 -28.17 29.12
C THR A 393 3.86 -27.57 29.79
#